data_3b65d3c61d2dc3161eb4123a5147b396
#
_entry.id   3b65d3c61d2dc3161eb4123a5147b396
#
_cell.length_a   1.000
_cell.length_b   1.000
_cell.length_c   1.000
_cell.angle_alpha   90.00
_cell.angle_beta   90.00
_cell.angle_gamma   90.00
#
_symmetry.space_group_name_H-M   'P 1'
#
loop_
_entity.id
_entity.type
_entity.pdbx_description
1 polymer ?
#
loop_
_entity_poly.entity_id
_entity_poly.type
_entity_poly.pdbx_seq_one_letter_code
_entity_poly.pdbx_strand_id
1 'polypeptide(L)'
;MRNVIPEFRISADSIDKDVELCKAYGAEFRLGTEVTSVKALKAEGYTDVIVSIGAWKPGRSPLAYGEVTDALEFLMEAKKNGASMNIGKDVVVLGGGTQTWTFARAAKT
;
A
#
# COMPACT_ATOMS: atom_id res chain seq x y z
N MET A 1 1.64 1.56 3.95
CA MET A 1 0.40 2.09 4.58
C MET A 1 0.02 3.43 4.00
N ARG A 2 0.85 4.45 4.06
CA ARG A 2 0.55 5.83 3.62
C ARG A 2 -0.02 5.95 2.20
N ASN A 3 0.45 5.18 1.24
CA ASN A 3 0.10 5.33 -0.17
C ASN A 3 -1.07 4.44 -0.64
N VAL A 4 -1.53 3.50 0.17
CA VAL A 4 -2.50 2.49 -0.25
C VAL A 4 -3.72 2.44 0.69
N ILE A 5 -3.50 2.50 2.01
CA ILE A 5 -4.61 2.36 2.96
C ILE A 5 -5.44 3.65 2.97
N PRO A 6 -6.75 3.58 2.69
CA PRO A 6 -7.62 4.76 2.70
C PRO A 6 -7.70 5.47 4.05
N GLU A 7 -7.93 6.79 4.03
CA GLU A 7 -8.02 7.64 5.23
C GLU A 7 -9.09 7.18 6.24
N PHE A 8 -10.20 6.60 5.76
CA PHE A 8 -11.24 6.07 6.64
C PHE A 8 -10.81 4.82 7.43
N ARG A 9 -9.68 4.23 7.10
CA ARG A 9 -9.07 3.10 7.83
C ARG A 9 -8.01 3.57 8.80
N ILE A 10 -7.11 4.43 8.33
CA ILE A 10 -6.04 5.01 9.13
C ILE A 10 -5.69 6.39 8.57
N SER A 11 -5.71 7.39 9.42
CA SER A 11 -5.37 8.76 9.02
C SER A 11 -3.86 8.94 8.82
N ALA A 12 -3.50 9.90 7.98
CA ALA A 12 -2.11 10.29 7.80
C ALA A 12 -1.45 10.73 9.11
N ASP A 13 -2.19 11.49 9.94
CA ASP A 13 -1.74 11.94 11.26
C ASP A 13 -1.39 10.79 12.21
N SER A 14 -2.19 9.72 12.21
CA SER A 14 -1.88 8.52 13.01
C SER A 14 -0.57 7.87 12.57
N ILE A 15 -0.36 7.77 11.24
CA ILE A 15 0.89 7.21 10.69
C ILE A 15 2.09 8.10 11.06
N ASP A 16 1.92 9.43 11.02
CA ASP A 16 2.99 10.35 11.35
C ASP A 16 3.38 10.26 12.83
N LYS A 17 2.40 10.14 13.73
CA LYS A 17 2.65 9.92 15.16
C LYS A 17 3.42 8.62 15.42
N ASP A 18 3.07 7.53 14.72
CA ASP A 18 3.79 6.27 14.86
C ASP A 18 5.24 6.38 14.35
N VAL A 19 5.46 7.10 13.25
CA VAL A 19 6.81 7.36 12.73
C VAL A 19 7.64 8.19 13.72
N GLU A 20 7.06 9.24 14.29
CA GLU A 20 7.75 10.06 15.30
C GLU A 20 8.05 9.26 16.57
N LEU A 21 7.15 8.38 16.99
CA LEU A 21 7.40 7.47 18.10
C LEU A 21 8.59 6.54 17.80
N CYS A 22 8.66 5.95 16.60
CA CYS A 22 9.80 5.12 16.22
C CYS A 22 11.12 5.91 16.26
N LYS A 23 11.11 7.14 15.77
CA LYS A 23 12.30 8.02 15.85
C LYS A 23 12.70 8.32 17.30
N ALA A 24 11.73 8.56 18.18
CA ALA A 24 11.99 8.81 19.61
C ALA A 24 12.63 7.58 20.29
N TYR A 25 12.35 6.38 19.80
CA TYR A 25 13.03 5.15 20.23
C TYR A 25 14.37 4.88 19.53
N GLY A 26 14.87 5.82 18.74
CA GLY A 26 16.19 5.74 18.10
C GLY A 26 16.20 5.05 16.73
N ALA A 27 15.03 4.83 16.11
CA ALA A 27 14.99 4.28 14.76
C ALA A 27 15.48 5.31 13.73
N GLU A 28 16.43 4.90 12.89
CA GLU A 28 16.93 5.68 11.78
C GLU A 28 16.14 5.34 10.50
N PHE A 29 15.68 6.34 9.79
CA PHE A 29 14.95 6.19 8.52
C PHE A 29 15.85 6.62 7.34
N ARG A 30 16.21 5.67 6.48
CA ARG A 30 16.95 5.91 5.24
C ARG A 30 16.01 5.81 4.05
N LEU A 31 15.30 6.91 3.78
CA LEU A 31 14.35 7.00 2.66
C LEU A 31 15.08 7.23 1.34
N GLY A 32 14.45 6.85 0.22
CA GLY A 32 15.04 7.00 -1.11
C GLY A 32 16.27 6.13 -1.35
N THR A 33 16.49 5.13 -0.51
CA THR A 33 17.64 4.21 -0.62
C THR A 33 17.17 2.86 -1.13
N GLU A 34 17.62 2.46 -2.29
CA GLU A 34 17.34 1.14 -2.84
C GLU A 34 18.25 0.10 -2.20
N VAL A 35 17.66 -0.96 -1.68
CA VAL A 35 18.37 -2.11 -1.11
C VAL A 35 18.22 -3.30 -2.04
N THR A 36 19.28 -3.68 -2.73
CA THR A 36 19.31 -4.78 -3.69
C THR A 36 19.83 -6.09 -3.11
N SER A 37 20.52 -6.04 -1.96
CA SER A 37 21.17 -7.22 -1.38
C SER A 37 21.22 -7.17 0.15
N VAL A 38 20.68 -8.21 0.78
CA VAL A 38 20.82 -8.45 2.23
C VAL A 38 22.31 -8.63 2.62
N LYS A 39 23.12 -9.23 1.72
CA LYS A 39 24.55 -9.42 1.97
C LYS A 39 25.29 -8.08 2.06
N ALA A 40 24.91 -7.10 1.25
CA ALA A 40 25.48 -5.76 1.32
C ALA A 40 25.19 -5.09 2.67
N LEU A 41 23.93 -5.16 3.14
CA LEU A 41 23.57 -4.63 4.46
C LEU A 41 24.37 -5.27 5.59
N LYS A 42 24.57 -6.58 5.56
CA LYS A 42 25.43 -7.26 6.56
C LYS A 42 26.87 -6.81 6.49
N ALA A 43 27.38 -6.49 5.32
CA ALA A 43 28.73 -5.94 5.15
C ALA A 43 28.85 -4.50 5.70
N GLU A 44 27.75 -3.75 5.78
CA GLU A 44 27.66 -2.43 6.43
C GLU A 44 27.62 -2.51 7.97
N GLY A 45 27.57 -3.72 8.54
CA GLY A 45 27.60 -3.95 10.00
C GLY A 45 26.26 -4.33 10.62
N TYR A 46 25.19 -4.50 9.83
CA TYR A 46 23.91 -4.98 10.35
C TYR A 46 23.99 -6.47 10.69
N THR A 47 23.72 -6.83 11.93
CA THR A 47 23.73 -8.23 12.40
C THR A 47 22.52 -9.00 11.89
N ASP A 48 21.36 -8.36 11.93
CA ASP A 48 20.07 -8.93 11.54
C ASP A 48 19.37 -8.05 10.52
N VAL A 49 18.65 -8.65 9.59
CA VAL A 49 17.90 -7.96 8.56
C VAL A 49 16.50 -8.54 8.48
N ILE A 50 15.50 -7.71 8.74
CA ILE A 50 14.07 -8.06 8.61
C ILE A 50 13.56 -7.53 7.28
N VAL A 51 13.06 -8.42 6.42
CA VAL A 51 12.49 -8.07 5.13
C VAL A 51 10.97 -7.97 5.25
N SER A 52 10.44 -6.76 5.12
CA SER A 52 8.99 -6.48 5.21
C SER A 52 8.50 -5.56 4.07
N ILE A 53 8.93 -5.86 2.85
CA ILE A 53 8.66 -5.06 1.65
C ILE A 53 7.24 -5.20 1.10
N GLY A 54 6.45 -6.13 1.63
CA GLY A 54 5.08 -6.42 1.17
C GLY A 54 5.05 -7.22 -0.15
N ALA A 55 3.83 -7.43 -0.67
CA ALA A 55 3.55 -8.14 -1.91
C ALA A 55 2.89 -7.18 -2.91
N TRP A 56 3.71 -6.48 -3.68
CA TRP A 56 3.27 -5.43 -4.61
C TRP A 56 2.87 -5.94 -5.99
N LYS A 57 3.29 -7.17 -6.33
CA LYS A 57 2.96 -7.76 -7.64
C LYS A 57 1.56 -8.36 -7.59
N PRO A 58 0.60 -7.84 -8.37
CA PRO A 58 -0.75 -8.38 -8.42
C PRO A 58 -0.76 -9.81 -8.96
N GLY A 59 -1.72 -10.59 -8.49
CA GLY A 59 -2.05 -11.89 -9.09
C GLY A 59 -2.68 -11.72 -10.49
N ARG A 60 -2.74 -12.79 -11.24
CA ARG A 60 -3.49 -12.78 -12.51
C ARG A 60 -4.98 -12.73 -12.23
N SER A 61 -5.70 -11.89 -12.99
CA SER A 61 -7.16 -11.93 -12.99
C SER A 61 -7.66 -13.32 -13.42
N PRO A 62 -8.64 -13.89 -12.72
CA PRO A 62 -9.25 -15.15 -13.11
C PRO A 62 -10.19 -15.00 -14.32
N LEU A 63 -10.43 -13.79 -14.81
CA LEU A 63 -11.31 -13.55 -15.94
C LEU A 63 -10.64 -13.92 -17.25
N ALA A 64 -11.39 -14.63 -18.09
CA ALA A 64 -10.95 -15.00 -19.43
C ALA A 64 -11.05 -13.83 -20.42
N TYR A 65 -11.93 -12.86 -20.15
CA TYR A 65 -12.23 -11.72 -21.00
C TYR A 65 -12.45 -10.45 -20.19
N GLY A 66 -12.20 -9.31 -20.82
CA GLY A 66 -12.40 -7.98 -20.25
C GLY A 66 -11.14 -7.43 -19.55
N GLU A 67 -11.20 -6.15 -19.27
CA GLU A 67 -10.16 -5.44 -18.52
C GLU A 67 -10.54 -5.31 -17.06
N VAL A 68 -9.57 -5.47 -16.18
CA VAL A 68 -9.72 -5.27 -14.74
C VAL A 68 -8.63 -4.35 -14.25
N THR A 69 -8.99 -3.42 -13.39
CA THR A 69 -8.04 -2.60 -12.66
C THR A 69 -7.56 -3.37 -11.42
N ASP A 70 -6.27 -3.42 -11.22
CA ASP A 70 -5.70 -4.01 -10.01
C ASP A 70 -6.11 -3.19 -8.77
N ALA A 71 -6.45 -3.90 -7.71
CA ALA A 71 -6.95 -3.28 -6.49
C ALA A 71 -5.92 -2.38 -5.79
N LEU A 72 -4.63 -2.73 -5.82
CA LEU A 72 -3.58 -1.88 -5.23
C LEU A 72 -3.38 -0.61 -6.05
N GLU A 73 -3.36 -0.73 -7.37
CA GLU A 73 -3.27 0.40 -8.30
C GLU A 73 -4.45 1.35 -8.09
N PHE A 74 -5.66 0.81 -8.05
CA PHE A 74 -6.86 1.58 -7.75
C PHE A 74 -6.77 2.35 -6.43
N LEU A 75 -6.35 1.71 -5.33
CA LEU A 75 -6.24 2.37 -4.04
C LEU A 75 -5.14 3.44 -4.01
N MET A 76 -4.03 3.22 -4.69
CA MET A 76 -2.96 4.22 -4.82
C MET A 76 -3.46 5.44 -5.56
N GLU A 77 -4.20 5.24 -6.64
CA GLU A 77 -4.78 6.31 -7.44
C GLU A 77 -5.90 7.04 -6.67
N ALA A 78 -6.79 6.32 -6.01
CA ALA A 78 -7.83 6.89 -5.17
C ALA A 78 -7.26 7.74 -4.04
N LYS A 79 -6.16 7.32 -3.43
CA LYS A 79 -5.51 8.09 -2.38
C LYS A 79 -4.81 9.34 -2.92
N LYS A 80 -4.34 9.32 -4.16
CA LYS A 80 -3.69 10.45 -4.82
C LYS A 80 -4.67 11.48 -5.36
N ASN A 81 -5.75 11.01 -6.00
CA ASN A 81 -6.68 11.83 -6.77
C ASN A 81 -8.03 12.05 -6.04
N GLY A 82 -8.33 11.27 -5.00
CA GLY A 82 -9.56 11.38 -4.22
C GLY A 82 -10.82 11.30 -5.07
N ALA A 83 -11.77 12.18 -4.81
CA ALA A 83 -13.06 12.26 -5.53
C ALA A 83 -12.95 12.64 -7.01
N SER A 84 -11.74 12.97 -7.50
CA SER A 84 -11.53 13.31 -8.92
C SER A 84 -11.37 12.08 -9.83
N MET A 85 -11.43 10.86 -9.26
CA MET A 85 -11.38 9.63 -10.06
C MET A 85 -12.71 9.40 -10.79
N ASN A 86 -12.63 9.24 -12.11
CA ASN A 86 -13.77 8.80 -12.90
C ASN A 86 -13.78 7.27 -13.01
N ILE A 87 -14.52 6.62 -12.14
CA ILE A 87 -14.68 5.16 -12.10
C ILE A 87 -15.97 4.65 -12.74
N GLY A 88 -16.74 5.56 -13.36
CA GLY A 88 -18.05 5.24 -13.91
C GLY A 88 -19.17 5.19 -12.85
N LYS A 89 -20.39 4.86 -13.32
CA LYS A 89 -21.57 4.78 -12.45
C LYS A 89 -21.74 3.40 -11.82
N ASP A 90 -21.32 2.36 -12.54
CA ASP A 90 -21.48 0.97 -12.14
C ASP A 90 -20.09 0.35 -11.96
N VAL A 91 -19.81 -0.12 -10.78
CA VAL A 91 -18.51 -0.72 -10.42
C VAL A 91 -18.71 -2.11 -9.86
N VAL A 92 -18.00 -3.06 -10.40
CA VAL A 92 -17.98 -4.45 -9.91
C VAL A 92 -16.65 -4.74 -9.25
N VAL A 93 -16.69 -5.20 -8.01
CA VAL A 93 -15.48 -5.62 -7.27
C VAL A 93 -15.46 -7.14 -7.17
N LEU A 94 -14.43 -7.74 -7.75
CA LEU A 94 -14.24 -9.19 -7.74
C LEU A 94 -13.44 -9.63 -6.51
N GLY A 95 -14.06 -10.45 -5.68
CA GLY A 95 -13.43 -10.99 -4.47
C GLY A 95 -14.41 -11.09 -3.30
N GLY A 96 -14.01 -11.80 -2.25
CA GLY A 96 -14.82 -12.02 -1.04
C GLY A 96 -14.06 -11.82 0.27
N GLY A 97 -12.79 -11.44 0.20
CA GLY A 97 -11.96 -11.22 1.38
C GLY A 97 -12.20 -9.87 2.05
N THR A 98 -11.61 -9.68 3.22
CA THR A 98 -11.73 -8.42 4.00
C THR A 98 -11.30 -7.17 3.20
N GLN A 99 -10.37 -7.33 2.28
CA GLN A 99 -9.91 -6.23 1.43
C GLN A 99 -10.98 -5.77 0.45
N THR A 100 -11.84 -6.67 -0.06
CA THR A 100 -12.92 -6.35 -1.00
C THR A 100 -13.85 -5.26 -0.47
N TRP A 101 -14.18 -5.29 0.82
CA TRP A 101 -14.98 -4.24 1.47
C TRP A 101 -14.28 -2.88 1.48
N THR A 102 -12.96 -2.88 1.63
CA THR A 102 -12.17 -1.65 1.58
C THR A 102 -12.21 -1.02 0.20
N PHE A 103 -12.10 -1.83 -0.86
CA PHE A 103 -12.19 -1.36 -2.25
C PHE A 103 -13.58 -0.85 -2.60
N ALA A 104 -14.62 -1.62 -2.28
CA ALA A 104 -16.00 -1.23 -2.52
C ALA A 104 -16.36 0.10 -1.83
N ARG A 105 -15.88 0.31 -0.61
CA ARG A 105 -16.08 1.58 0.11
C ARG A 105 -15.26 2.72 -0.51
N ALA A 106 -14.03 2.48 -0.92
CA ALA A 106 -13.20 3.51 -1.58
C ALA A 106 -13.77 3.92 -2.94
N ALA A 107 -14.44 3.00 -3.66
CA ALA A 107 -15.10 3.31 -4.92
C ALA A 107 -16.41 4.12 -4.75
N LYS A 108 -16.97 4.18 -3.55
CA LYS A 108 -18.22 4.89 -3.27
C LYS A 108 -18.00 6.33 -2.78
N THR A 109 -16.82 6.65 -2.31
CA THR A 109 -16.46 8.00 -1.82
C THR A 109 -15.97 8.88 -2.92
#